data_16cb2976b1431c75b6f03ad63496593b
#
_entry.id   16cb2976b1431c75b6f03ad63496593b
#
_cell.length_a   1.000
_cell.length_b   1.000
_cell.length_c   1.000
_cell.angle_alpha   90.00
_cell.angle_beta   90.00
_cell.angle_gamma   90.00
#
_symmetry.space_group_name_H-M   'P 1'
#
loop_
_entity.id
_entity.type
_entity.pdbx_description
1 polymer ?
#
loop_
_entity_poly.entity_id
_entity_poly.type
_entity_poly.pdbx_seq_one_letter_code
_entity_poly.pdbx_strand_id
1 'polypeptide(L)'
;MSDGGTELPVTSSEEPAWAPEAYECYQGVLKGLLAADVPFAVSGGFAFHHQTGIWRTTKDLDLVLPPDSVPRAFEVLVREGFETYVQDPVWLAKARRGEYFVDLITGVGNATLTVEQSWIDRAQEDQVLGMRCKVLSAEEMIASKLFVTRRERFDGADTAHLLRACAASLDWDRLRELTEPHWQVLYWHLVLFAYIYPANAGDVPPGIWRELTESFNQSVASPATNGSFRGTLIDPKMFAIDVNEWGERDVYRELWDNYPHPLEETNTTRSRE
;
A
#
# COMPACT_ATOMS: atom_id res chain seq x y z
N MET A 1 15.20 30.53 10.11
CA MET A 1 14.18 29.48 10.20
C MET A 1 13.54 29.41 8.81
N SER A 2 14.06 28.55 7.94
CA SER A 2 13.48 28.32 6.62
C SER A 2 12.29 27.36 6.80
N ASP A 3 11.12 27.90 6.55
CA ASP A 3 9.87 27.19 6.52
C ASP A 3 9.95 26.17 5.36
N GLY A 4 10.24 24.93 5.69
CA GLY A 4 10.18 23.80 4.76
C GLY A 4 8.72 23.41 4.55
N GLY A 5 7.96 24.30 3.93
CA GLY A 5 6.59 24.00 3.53
C GLY A 5 6.61 22.78 2.62
N THR A 6 6.12 21.66 3.11
CA THR A 6 5.81 20.49 2.28
C THR A 6 4.74 20.95 1.30
N GLU A 7 5.12 21.17 0.03
CA GLU A 7 4.13 21.44 -1.00
C GLU A 7 3.11 20.30 -1.00
N LEU A 8 1.84 20.65 -0.88
CA LEU A 8 0.76 19.67 -0.98
C LEU A 8 0.82 19.01 -2.37
N PRO A 9 0.59 17.70 -2.46
CA PRO A 9 0.61 17.02 -3.74
C PRO A 9 -0.43 17.66 -4.68
N VAL A 10 0.02 18.11 -5.83
CA VAL A 10 -0.87 18.61 -6.88
C VAL A 10 -1.66 17.43 -7.42
N THR A 11 -2.98 17.53 -7.38
CA THR A 11 -3.90 16.54 -7.97
C THR A 11 -4.51 17.12 -9.24
N SER A 12 -4.60 16.32 -10.30
CA SER A 12 -5.18 16.69 -11.60
C SER A 12 -5.90 15.49 -12.21
N SER A 13 -6.79 15.75 -13.16
CA SER A 13 -7.33 14.72 -14.06
C SER A 13 -6.46 14.55 -15.33
N GLU A 14 -5.46 15.40 -15.53
CA GLU A 14 -4.55 15.32 -16.68
C GLU A 14 -3.27 14.59 -16.28
N GLU A 15 -2.79 13.71 -17.17
CA GLU A 15 -1.53 13.02 -16.99
C GLU A 15 -0.38 14.04 -16.88
N PRO A 16 0.52 13.91 -15.88
CA PRO A 16 1.67 14.79 -15.79
C PRO A 16 2.59 14.59 -16.99
N ALA A 17 3.17 15.68 -17.49
CA ALA A 17 4.20 15.60 -18.52
C ALA A 17 5.45 14.93 -17.93
N TRP A 18 5.76 13.74 -18.38
CA TRP A 18 6.98 13.03 -17.99
C TRP A 18 8.19 13.61 -18.73
N ALA A 19 9.30 13.80 -18.01
CA ALA A 19 10.56 14.04 -18.67
C ALA A 19 10.90 12.82 -19.54
N PRO A 20 11.39 13.01 -20.80
CA PRO A 20 11.67 11.90 -21.69
C PRO A 20 12.57 10.82 -21.05
N GLU A 21 13.57 11.24 -20.28
CA GLU A 21 14.52 10.35 -19.62
C GLU A 21 13.85 9.52 -18.52
N ALA A 22 12.89 10.10 -17.77
CA ALA A 22 12.10 9.38 -16.76
C ALA A 22 11.18 8.35 -17.43
N TYR A 23 10.52 8.76 -18.52
CA TYR A 23 9.65 7.89 -19.30
C TYR A 23 10.41 6.66 -19.82
N GLU A 24 11.54 6.88 -20.49
CA GLU A 24 12.38 5.80 -21.02
C GLU A 24 12.92 4.90 -19.92
N CYS A 25 13.33 5.50 -18.80
CA CYS A 25 13.83 4.78 -17.63
C CYS A 25 12.81 3.77 -17.09
N TYR A 26 11.60 4.24 -16.77
CA TYR A 26 10.57 3.38 -16.20
C TYR A 26 9.97 2.40 -17.21
N GLN A 27 9.88 2.80 -18.49
CA GLN A 27 9.48 1.88 -19.55
C GLN A 27 10.48 0.73 -19.70
N GLY A 28 11.79 1.01 -19.60
CA GLY A 28 12.85 -0.01 -19.60
C GLY A 28 12.67 -1.01 -18.45
N VAL A 29 12.40 -0.52 -17.25
CA VAL A 29 12.11 -1.35 -16.06
C VAL A 29 10.94 -2.29 -16.33
N LEU A 30 9.78 -1.74 -16.73
CA LEU A 30 8.58 -2.54 -17.00
C LEU A 30 8.83 -3.59 -18.08
N LYS A 31 9.49 -3.22 -19.16
CA LYS A 31 9.87 -4.13 -20.26
C LYS A 31 10.80 -5.26 -19.79
N GLY A 32 11.81 -4.93 -18.98
CA GLY A 32 12.75 -5.90 -18.43
C GLY A 32 12.07 -6.90 -17.50
N LEU A 33 11.21 -6.43 -16.60
CA LEU A 33 10.47 -7.29 -15.67
C LEU A 33 9.48 -8.20 -16.39
N LEU A 34 8.74 -7.69 -17.39
CA LEU A 34 7.83 -8.49 -18.23
C LEU A 34 8.60 -9.55 -19.01
N ALA A 35 9.73 -9.19 -19.65
CA ALA A 35 10.55 -10.13 -20.41
C ALA A 35 11.18 -11.24 -19.54
N ALA A 36 11.36 -10.97 -18.26
CA ALA A 36 11.88 -11.90 -17.28
C ALA A 36 10.79 -12.72 -16.58
N ASP A 37 9.50 -12.57 -16.93
CA ASP A 37 8.36 -13.20 -16.24
C ASP A 37 8.38 -12.98 -14.72
N VAL A 38 8.76 -11.78 -14.26
CA VAL A 38 8.65 -11.41 -12.87
C VAL A 38 7.16 -11.12 -12.58
N PRO A 39 6.52 -11.77 -11.60
CA PRO A 39 5.15 -11.45 -11.24
C PRO A 39 5.11 -10.11 -10.50
N PHE A 40 4.46 -9.11 -11.07
CA PHE A 40 4.25 -7.81 -10.45
C PHE A 40 2.94 -7.16 -10.92
N ALA A 41 2.47 -6.18 -10.16
CA ALA A 41 1.47 -5.21 -10.61
C ALA A 41 1.96 -3.79 -10.30
N VAL A 42 1.64 -2.85 -11.18
CA VAL A 42 1.91 -1.44 -10.96
C VAL A 42 0.96 -0.91 -9.89
N SER A 43 1.49 -0.15 -8.95
CA SER A 43 0.78 0.43 -7.80
C SER A 43 0.94 1.96 -7.79
N GLY A 44 0.84 2.57 -6.60
CA GLY A 44 1.09 4.00 -6.40
C GLY A 44 0.24 4.92 -7.25
N GLY A 45 0.85 5.98 -7.79
CA GLY A 45 0.17 7.02 -8.55
C GLY A 45 -0.49 6.53 -9.83
N PHE A 46 0.11 5.57 -10.54
CA PHE A 46 -0.44 4.99 -11.76
C PHE A 46 -1.70 4.17 -11.49
N ALA A 47 -1.65 3.28 -10.50
CA ALA A 47 -2.82 2.48 -10.11
C ALA A 47 -3.92 3.38 -9.54
N PHE A 48 -3.56 4.40 -8.78
CA PHE A 48 -4.51 5.36 -8.25
C PHE A 48 -5.26 6.09 -9.38
N HIS A 49 -4.53 6.54 -10.41
CA HIS A 49 -5.14 7.13 -11.59
C HIS A 49 -6.05 6.14 -12.32
N HIS A 50 -5.58 4.91 -12.55
CA HIS A 50 -6.38 3.86 -13.22
C HIS A 50 -7.73 3.66 -12.51
N GLN A 51 -7.73 3.60 -11.17
CA GLN A 51 -8.93 3.33 -10.39
C GLN A 51 -9.84 4.56 -10.22
N THR A 52 -9.28 5.77 -10.19
CA THR A 52 -10.02 6.99 -9.79
C THR A 52 -10.11 8.06 -10.87
N GLY A 53 -9.30 7.99 -11.91
CA GLY A 53 -9.11 9.07 -12.89
C GLY A 53 -8.32 10.27 -12.35
N ILE A 54 -7.77 10.18 -11.12
CA ILE A 54 -7.04 11.28 -10.48
C ILE A 54 -5.54 11.03 -10.58
N TRP A 55 -4.82 11.95 -11.22
CA TRP A 55 -3.37 11.98 -11.18
C TRP A 55 -2.87 12.69 -9.93
N ARG A 56 -1.79 12.16 -9.38
CA ARG A 56 -0.97 12.80 -8.36
C ARG A 56 0.45 12.93 -8.87
N THR A 57 1.14 13.97 -8.42
CA THR A 57 2.58 14.06 -8.67
C THR A 57 3.25 12.83 -8.06
N THR A 58 3.81 11.97 -8.90
CA THR A 58 4.64 10.84 -8.50
C THR A 58 6.07 11.05 -9.01
N LYS A 59 7.05 10.62 -8.24
CA LYS A 59 8.49 10.74 -8.57
C LYS A 59 9.16 9.38 -8.72
N ASP A 60 8.41 8.32 -8.44
CA ASP A 60 8.84 6.93 -8.38
C ASP A 60 7.86 6.02 -9.11
N LEU A 61 8.35 4.84 -9.45
CA LEU A 61 7.53 3.75 -9.96
C LEU A 61 7.31 2.75 -8.83
N ASP A 62 6.06 2.67 -8.36
CA ASP A 62 5.66 1.72 -7.33
C ASP A 62 5.22 0.39 -7.97
N LEU A 63 5.83 -0.71 -7.58
CA LEU A 63 5.50 -2.06 -8.01
C LEU A 63 5.19 -2.93 -6.79
N VAL A 64 4.08 -3.65 -6.81
CA VAL A 64 3.80 -4.70 -5.82
C VAL A 64 4.15 -6.05 -6.40
N LEU A 65 4.79 -6.90 -5.61
CA LEU A 65 5.18 -8.24 -6.01
C LEU A 65 5.36 -9.16 -4.79
N PRO A 66 5.18 -10.49 -4.95
CA PRO A 66 5.49 -11.44 -3.89
C PRO A 66 6.96 -11.32 -3.44
N PRO A 67 7.26 -11.48 -2.14
CA PRO A 67 8.62 -11.32 -1.61
C PRO A 67 9.68 -12.17 -2.30
N ASP A 68 9.37 -13.41 -2.61
CA ASP A 68 10.26 -14.35 -3.31
C ASP A 68 10.56 -13.99 -4.76
N SER A 69 9.86 -13.03 -5.32
CA SER A 69 10.13 -12.47 -6.66
C SER A 69 11.16 -11.34 -6.64
N VAL A 70 11.50 -10.77 -5.48
CA VAL A 70 12.43 -9.63 -5.36
C VAL A 70 13.84 -9.95 -5.84
N PRO A 71 14.46 -11.10 -5.55
CA PRO A 71 15.80 -11.42 -6.07
C PRO A 71 15.85 -11.36 -7.60
N ARG A 72 14.84 -11.91 -8.27
CA ARG A 72 14.74 -11.89 -9.74
C ARG A 72 14.49 -10.48 -10.27
N ALA A 73 13.65 -9.71 -9.59
CA ALA A 73 13.44 -8.29 -9.93
C ALA A 73 14.75 -7.50 -9.81
N PHE A 74 15.54 -7.74 -8.76
CA PHE A 74 16.84 -7.10 -8.57
C PHE A 74 17.82 -7.42 -9.72
N GLU A 75 17.88 -8.67 -10.18
CA GLU A 75 18.70 -9.02 -11.34
C GLU A 75 18.34 -8.22 -12.58
N VAL A 76 17.06 -8.03 -12.84
CA VAL A 76 16.57 -7.22 -13.96
C VAL A 76 16.97 -5.77 -13.78
N LEU A 77 16.68 -5.19 -12.62
CA LEU A 77 16.94 -3.79 -12.31
C LEU A 77 18.45 -3.45 -12.36
N VAL A 78 19.30 -4.36 -11.91
CA VAL A 78 20.77 -4.21 -12.03
C VAL A 78 21.20 -4.17 -13.51
N ARG A 79 20.61 -5.00 -14.38
CA ARG A 79 20.89 -4.95 -15.84
C ARG A 79 20.45 -3.64 -16.48
N GLU A 80 19.37 -3.05 -15.96
CA GLU A 80 18.87 -1.73 -16.37
C GLU A 80 19.67 -0.57 -15.73
N GLY A 81 20.75 -0.86 -15.00
CA GLY A 81 21.65 0.12 -14.42
C GLY A 81 21.21 0.72 -13.08
N PHE A 82 20.29 0.04 -12.38
CA PHE A 82 19.89 0.44 -11.04
C PHE A 82 20.79 -0.17 -9.97
N GLU A 83 21.02 0.60 -8.90
CA GLU A 83 21.49 0.09 -7.62
C GLU A 83 20.28 -0.42 -6.83
N THR A 84 20.36 -1.63 -6.31
CA THR A 84 19.26 -2.27 -5.56
C THR A 84 19.62 -2.50 -4.11
N TYR A 85 18.65 -2.31 -3.21
CA TYR A 85 18.83 -2.53 -1.78
C TYR A 85 17.48 -2.81 -1.09
N VAL A 86 17.55 -3.49 0.05
CA VAL A 86 16.39 -3.66 0.94
C VAL A 86 16.39 -2.46 1.90
N GLN A 87 15.30 -1.69 1.90
CA GLN A 87 15.12 -0.57 2.80
C GLN A 87 14.46 -0.99 4.10
N ASP A 88 13.48 -1.87 4.02
CA ASP A 88 12.78 -2.45 5.16
C ASP A 88 12.57 -3.94 4.89
N PRO A 89 13.10 -4.84 5.75
CA PRO A 89 13.08 -6.28 5.49
C PRO A 89 11.68 -6.89 5.49
N VAL A 90 10.70 -6.18 6.03
CA VAL A 90 9.30 -6.63 6.09
C VAL A 90 8.57 -6.39 4.79
N TRP A 91 8.75 -5.20 4.15
CA TRP A 91 7.81 -4.82 3.10
C TRP A 91 8.38 -4.03 1.92
N LEU A 92 9.63 -3.51 1.99
CA LEU A 92 10.10 -2.54 1.00
C LEU A 92 11.54 -2.81 0.56
N ALA A 93 11.70 -3.18 -0.69
CA ALA A 93 12.95 -3.11 -1.40
C ALA A 93 12.94 -1.94 -2.39
N LYS A 94 14.11 -1.41 -2.73
CA LYS A 94 14.23 -0.26 -3.62
C LYS A 94 15.30 -0.47 -4.67
N ALA A 95 15.09 0.21 -5.80
CA ALA A 95 16.13 0.39 -6.80
C ALA A 95 16.28 1.87 -7.13
N ARG A 96 17.53 2.31 -7.38
CA ARG A 96 17.84 3.71 -7.67
C ARG A 96 18.78 3.80 -8.87
N ARG A 97 18.46 4.74 -9.79
CA ARG A 97 19.33 5.14 -10.89
C ARG A 97 19.33 6.67 -11.00
N GLY A 98 20.37 7.33 -10.45
CA GLY A 98 20.40 8.78 -10.36
C GLY A 98 19.25 9.33 -9.49
N GLU A 99 18.34 10.08 -10.09
CA GLU A 99 17.15 10.63 -9.42
C GLU A 99 15.89 9.74 -9.56
N TYR A 100 15.97 8.65 -10.31
CA TYR A 100 14.86 7.73 -10.54
C TYR A 100 14.84 6.61 -9.51
N PHE A 101 13.65 6.33 -8.98
CA PHE A 101 13.42 5.32 -7.95
C PHE A 101 12.36 4.34 -8.41
N VAL A 102 12.57 3.07 -8.08
CA VAL A 102 11.57 2.01 -8.19
C VAL A 102 11.38 1.41 -6.82
N ASP A 103 10.17 1.44 -6.32
CA ASP A 103 9.78 0.84 -5.06
C ASP A 103 9.19 -0.55 -5.32
N LEU A 104 9.81 -1.57 -4.73
CA LEU A 104 9.35 -2.95 -4.77
C LEU A 104 8.66 -3.26 -3.44
N ILE A 105 7.33 -3.22 -3.45
CA ILE A 105 6.49 -3.30 -2.27
C ILE A 105 6.01 -4.75 -2.12
N THR A 106 6.36 -5.38 -1.01
CA THR A 106 6.03 -6.78 -0.73
C THR A 106 5.02 -6.95 0.39
N GLY A 107 4.52 -5.87 0.95
CA GLY A 107 3.56 -5.89 2.05
C GLY A 107 3.23 -4.50 2.57
N VAL A 108 2.74 -4.42 3.77
CA VAL A 108 2.51 -3.15 4.49
C VAL A 108 3.46 -3.02 5.67
N GLY A 109 3.86 -1.77 5.98
CA GLY A 109 4.93 -1.48 6.93
C GLY A 109 4.66 -1.85 8.39
N ASN A 110 3.47 -2.30 8.74
CA ASN A 110 3.12 -2.82 10.05
C ASN A 110 2.98 -4.35 10.09
N ALA A 111 3.44 -5.04 9.05
CA ALA A 111 3.42 -6.50 8.91
C ALA A 111 2.01 -7.15 8.97
N THR A 112 0.94 -6.38 8.76
CA THR A 112 -0.42 -6.94 8.77
C THR A 112 -0.83 -7.58 7.46
N LEU A 113 -0.19 -7.20 6.34
CA LEU A 113 -0.45 -7.75 5.01
C LEU A 113 0.86 -8.03 4.27
N THR A 114 0.90 -9.16 3.58
CA THR A 114 1.96 -9.53 2.64
C THR A 114 1.38 -9.60 1.23
N VAL A 115 2.14 -9.16 0.24
CA VAL A 115 1.74 -9.32 -1.16
C VAL A 115 1.87 -10.80 -1.56
N GLU A 116 0.76 -11.40 -1.92
CA GLU A 116 0.67 -12.77 -2.42
C GLU A 116 0.48 -12.80 -3.93
N GLN A 117 0.67 -13.95 -4.55
CA GLN A 117 0.41 -14.14 -5.97
C GLN A 117 -1.04 -13.78 -6.34
N SER A 118 -1.99 -13.98 -5.43
CA SER A 118 -3.41 -13.61 -5.60
C SER A 118 -3.62 -12.13 -5.91
N TRP A 119 -2.77 -11.23 -5.40
CA TRP A 119 -2.81 -9.79 -5.71
C TRP A 119 -2.48 -9.55 -7.19
N ILE A 120 -1.50 -10.29 -7.70
CA ILE A 120 -1.07 -10.17 -9.10
C ILE A 120 -2.09 -10.81 -10.05
N ASP A 121 -2.70 -11.92 -9.63
CA ASP A 121 -3.70 -12.62 -10.44
C ASP A 121 -4.99 -11.81 -10.59
N ARG A 122 -5.39 -11.07 -9.55
CA ARG A 122 -6.56 -10.18 -9.55
C ARG A 122 -6.31 -8.81 -10.18
N ALA A 123 -5.05 -8.42 -10.37
CA ALA A 123 -4.69 -7.14 -10.97
C ALA A 123 -5.22 -7.04 -12.41
N GLN A 124 -5.65 -5.84 -12.79
CA GLN A 124 -6.27 -5.55 -14.08
C GLN A 124 -5.21 -5.15 -15.11
N GLU A 125 -5.41 -5.50 -16.38
CA GLU A 125 -4.51 -5.07 -17.43
C GLU A 125 -4.81 -3.64 -17.90
N ASP A 126 -3.78 -2.80 -17.97
CA ASP A 126 -3.87 -1.44 -18.50
C ASP A 126 -2.56 -1.01 -19.19
N GLN A 127 -2.58 0.17 -19.79
CA GLN A 127 -1.43 0.82 -20.39
C GLN A 127 -0.73 1.73 -19.37
N VAL A 128 0.50 1.40 -19.01
CA VAL A 128 1.34 2.22 -18.13
C VAL A 128 2.61 2.57 -18.89
N LEU A 129 2.87 3.87 -19.10
CA LEU A 129 4.02 4.35 -19.88
C LEU A 129 4.16 3.64 -21.24
N GLY A 130 3.03 3.44 -21.93
CA GLY A 130 2.97 2.76 -23.22
C GLY A 130 3.19 1.23 -23.17
N MET A 131 3.31 0.63 -21.98
CA MET A 131 3.47 -0.80 -21.78
C MET A 131 2.18 -1.42 -21.23
N ARG A 132 1.77 -2.56 -21.77
CA ARG A 132 0.66 -3.33 -21.22
C ARG A 132 1.12 -4.08 -19.98
N CYS A 133 0.64 -3.65 -18.83
CA CYS A 133 1.00 -4.17 -17.52
C CYS A 133 -0.24 -4.50 -16.68
N LYS A 134 -0.06 -5.32 -15.67
CA LYS A 134 -1.04 -5.47 -14.60
C LYS A 134 -0.98 -4.25 -13.68
N VAL A 135 -2.15 -3.74 -13.30
CA VAL A 135 -2.35 -2.62 -12.39
C VAL A 135 -3.15 -3.10 -11.19
N LEU A 136 -2.71 -2.74 -10.00
CA LEU A 136 -3.26 -3.22 -8.74
C LEU A 136 -4.74 -2.88 -8.62
N SER A 137 -5.54 -3.83 -8.17
CA SER A 137 -6.98 -3.66 -8.01
C SER A 137 -7.32 -2.72 -6.85
N ALA A 138 -8.54 -2.18 -6.85
CA ALA A 138 -8.97 -1.20 -5.87
C ALA A 138 -9.02 -1.77 -4.45
N GLU A 139 -9.37 -3.06 -4.29
CA GLU A 139 -9.44 -3.74 -3.01
C GLU A 139 -8.09 -3.80 -2.31
N GLU A 140 -7.06 -4.25 -3.03
CA GLU A 140 -5.70 -4.34 -2.51
C GLU A 140 -5.10 -2.94 -2.27
N MET A 141 -5.42 -1.96 -3.12
CA MET A 141 -5.02 -0.57 -2.91
C MET A 141 -5.65 0.01 -1.63
N ILE A 142 -6.95 -0.18 -1.42
CA ILE A 142 -7.64 0.27 -0.21
C ILE A 142 -7.00 -0.41 1.01
N ALA A 143 -6.90 -1.75 1.00
CA ALA A 143 -6.35 -2.50 2.13
C ALA A 143 -4.94 -2.04 2.51
N SER A 144 -4.07 -1.79 1.53
CA SER A 144 -2.69 -1.31 1.77
C SER A 144 -2.63 0.10 2.38
N LYS A 145 -3.67 0.92 2.18
CA LYS A 145 -3.72 2.31 2.65
C LYS A 145 -4.42 2.51 4.00
N LEU A 146 -5.22 1.54 4.45
CA LEU A 146 -6.02 1.68 5.67
C LEU A 146 -5.19 2.01 6.92
N PHE A 147 -3.96 1.47 7.02
CA PHE A 147 -3.05 1.72 8.14
C PHE A 147 -2.12 2.90 7.95
N VAL A 148 -2.16 3.60 6.82
CA VAL A 148 -1.37 4.81 6.59
C VAL A 148 -2.08 6.02 7.19
N THR A 149 -2.06 6.07 8.52
CA THR A 149 -2.80 7.04 9.35
C THR A 149 -1.89 7.70 10.38
N ARG A 150 -0.58 7.76 10.08
CA ARG A 150 0.43 8.36 10.93
C ARG A 150 0.33 9.87 10.92
N ARG A 151 0.87 10.51 11.95
CA ARG A 151 0.90 11.98 12.05
C ARG A 151 1.55 12.65 10.84
N GLU A 152 2.62 12.07 10.31
CA GLU A 152 3.35 12.64 9.17
C GLU A 152 2.74 12.27 7.82
N ARG A 153 1.90 11.23 7.76
CA ARG A 153 1.28 10.73 6.54
C ARG A 153 -0.08 10.12 6.81
N PHE A 154 -1.09 10.66 6.17
CA PHE A 154 -2.48 10.20 6.24
C PHE A 154 -3.03 9.96 4.84
N ASP A 155 -3.25 8.70 4.46
CA ASP A 155 -3.77 8.31 3.14
C ASP A 155 -5.31 8.19 3.12
N GLY A 156 -6.02 8.74 4.12
CA GLY A 156 -7.48 8.68 4.18
C GLY A 156 -8.19 9.38 3.02
N ALA A 157 -7.56 10.42 2.44
CA ALA A 157 -8.08 11.05 1.23
C ALA A 157 -8.02 10.09 0.02
N ASP A 158 -6.94 9.28 -0.10
CA ASP A 158 -6.80 8.28 -1.15
C ASP A 158 -7.87 7.21 -1.03
N THR A 159 -8.05 6.68 0.19
CA THR A 159 -9.08 5.68 0.47
C THR A 159 -10.46 6.22 0.16
N ALA A 160 -10.75 7.48 0.52
CA ALA A 160 -12.03 8.11 0.21
C ALA A 160 -12.26 8.30 -1.30
N HIS A 161 -11.23 8.66 -2.06
CA HIS A 161 -11.32 8.76 -3.53
C HIS A 161 -11.51 7.41 -4.20
N LEU A 162 -10.79 6.36 -3.72
CA LEU A 162 -10.97 4.99 -4.22
C LEU A 162 -12.39 4.49 -3.95
N LEU A 163 -12.90 4.67 -2.73
CA LEU A 163 -14.28 4.33 -2.40
C LEU A 163 -15.27 5.09 -3.27
N ARG A 164 -15.08 6.40 -3.47
CA ARG A 164 -15.97 7.19 -4.34
C ARG A 164 -16.00 6.69 -5.78
N ALA A 165 -14.85 6.27 -6.31
CA ALA A 165 -14.75 5.80 -7.69
C ALA A 165 -15.24 4.35 -7.86
N CYS A 166 -14.99 3.48 -6.87
CA CYS A 166 -15.09 2.04 -7.05
C CYS A 166 -16.14 1.35 -6.16
N ALA A 167 -16.71 1.99 -5.11
CA ALA A 167 -17.52 1.30 -4.10
C ALA A 167 -18.67 0.46 -4.68
N ALA A 168 -19.29 0.91 -5.78
CA ALA A 168 -20.38 0.18 -6.43
C ALA A 168 -19.91 -1.10 -7.16
N SER A 169 -18.62 -1.24 -7.47
CA SER A 169 -18.03 -2.35 -8.23
C SER A 169 -17.01 -3.17 -7.46
N LEU A 170 -16.67 -2.77 -6.22
CA LEU A 170 -15.72 -3.50 -5.37
C LEU A 170 -16.19 -4.92 -5.07
N ASP A 171 -15.25 -5.84 -5.08
CA ASP A 171 -15.41 -7.15 -4.44
C ASP A 171 -15.29 -6.97 -2.91
N TRP A 172 -16.43 -6.69 -2.28
CA TRP A 172 -16.50 -6.43 -0.83
C TRP A 172 -16.11 -7.65 0.01
N ASP A 173 -16.32 -8.86 -0.48
CA ASP A 173 -15.88 -10.07 0.22
C ASP A 173 -14.36 -10.13 0.24
N ARG A 174 -13.71 -9.82 -0.88
CA ARG A 174 -12.24 -9.71 -0.94
C ARG A 174 -11.70 -8.60 -0.05
N LEU A 175 -12.29 -7.41 -0.05
CA LEU A 175 -11.83 -6.32 0.80
C LEU A 175 -11.98 -6.67 2.30
N ARG A 176 -13.06 -7.36 2.67
CA ARG A 176 -13.25 -7.86 4.04
C ARG A 176 -12.19 -8.91 4.41
N GLU A 177 -11.93 -9.87 3.53
CA GLU A 177 -10.87 -10.87 3.73
C GLU A 177 -9.51 -10.21 3.99
N LEU A 178 -9.12 -9.23 3.18
CA LEU A 178 -7.86 -8.49 3.33
C LEU A 178 -7.78 -7.69 4.64
N THR A 179 -8.90 -7.26 5.17
CA THR A 179 -8.95 -6.38 6.35
C THR A 179 -9.29 -7.09 7.66
N GLU A 180 -9.66 -8.36 7.62
CA GLU A 180 -9.78 -9.18 8.82
C GLU A 180 -8.36 -9.54 9.35
N PRO A 181 -8.06 -9.44 10.62
CA PRO A 181 -8.88 -9.17 11.80
C PRO A 181 -8.98 -7.67 12.19
N HIS A 182 -8.74 -6.76 11.28
CA HIS A 182 -8.69 -5.32 11.51
C HIS A 182 -9.90 -4.58 10.92
N TRP A 183 -11.06 -5.23 10.86
CA TRP A 183 -12.29 -4.68 10.29
C TRP A 183 -12.69 -3.30 10.85
N GLN A 184 -12.29 -2.97 12.10
CA GLN A 184 -12.55 -1.65 12.70
C GLN A 184 -11.86 -0.54 11.92
N VAL A 185 -10.68 -0.80 11.34
CA VAL A 185 -9.95 0.19 10.54
C VAL A 185 -10.68 0.42 9.22
N LEU A 186 -11.18 -0.64 8.57
CA LEU A 186 -12.06 -0.51 7.41
C LEU A 186 -13.33 0.28 7.77
N TYR A 187 -14.01 -0.07 8.85
CA TYR A 187 -15.23 0.62 9.29
C TYR A 187 -14.99 2.11 9.54
N TRP A 188 -13.87 2.45 10.19
CA TRP A 188 -13.48 3.84 10.39
C TRP A 188 -13.33 4.60 9.05
N HIS A 189 -12.66 4.02 8.06
CA HIS A 189 -12.54 4.64 6.73
C HIS A 189 -13.87 4.75 6.00
N LEU A 190 -14.80 3.81 6.17
CA LEU A 190 -16.14 3.93 5.61
C LEU A 190 -16.94 5.05 6.27
N VAL A 191 -16.85 5.22 7.59
CA VAL A 191 -17.46 6.35 8.31
C VAL A 191 -16.86 7.68 7.84
N LEU A 192 -15.53 7.74 7.66
CA LEU A 192 -14.85 8.90 7.11
C LEU A 192 -15.34 9.20 5.68
N PHE A 193 -15.46 8.17 4.84
CA PHE A 193 -16.00 8.29 3.48
C PHE A 193 -17.42 8.87 3.48
N ALA A 194 -18.31 8.34 4.31
CA ALA A 194 -19.69 8.83 4.43
C ALA A 194 -19.76 10.28 4.93
N TYR A 195 -18.80 10.68 5.78
CA TYR A 195 -18.67 12.09 6.21
C TYR A 195 -18.21 13.01 5.07
N ILE A 196 -17.21 12.58 4.30
CA ILE A 196 -16.64 13.37 3.19
C ILE A 196 -17.63 13.44 2.01
N TYR A 197 -18.25 12.31 1.67
CA TYR A 197 -19.14 12.15 0.52
C TYR A 197 -20.53 11.62 0.94
N PRO A 198 -21.32 12.42 1.65
CA PRO A 198 -22.60 11.95 2.19
C PRO A 198 -23.59 11.49 1.10
N ALA A 199 -23.53 12.10 -0.10
CA ALA A 199 -24.37 11.68 -1.22
C ALA A 199 -23.97 10.32 -1.83
N ASN A 200 -22.74 9.87 -1.60
CA ASN A 200 -22.20 8.61 -2.10
C ASN A 200 -22.15 7.50 -1.03
N ALA A 201 -22.56 7.77 0.21
CA ALA A 201 -22.55 6.75 1.26
C ALA A 201 -23.37 5.51 0.89
N GLY A 202 -24.38 5.67 0.05
CA GLY A 202 -25.22 4.58 -0.49
C GLY A 202 -24.54 3.71 -1.56
N ASP A 203 -23.38 4.11 -2.09
CA ASP A 203 -22.59 3.31 -3.04
C ASP A 203 -21.93 2.10 -2.34
N VAL A 204 -21.72 2.20 -1.02
CA VAL A 204 -21.35 1.07 -0.17
C VAL A 204 -22.59 0.21 0.09
N PRO A 205 -22.57 -1.11 -0.17
CA PRO A 205 -23.73 -1.98 0.00
C PRO A 205 -24.32 -1.90 1.41
N PRO A 206 -25.66 -1.82 1.56
CA PRO A 206 -26.30 -1.76 2.88
C PRO A 206 -25.98 -2.96 3.78
N GLY A 207 -25.64 -4.13 3.19
CA GLY A 207 -25.19 -5.30 3.94
C GLY A 207 -23.87 -5.06 4.67
N ILE A 208 -22.92 -4.41 4.03
CA ILE A 208 -21.61 -4.07 4.61
C ILE A 208 -21.78 -3.08 5.77
N TRP A 209 -22.57 -2.02 5.57
CA TRP A 209 -22.88 -1.08 6.65
C TRP A 209 -23.51 -1.76 7.87
N ARG A 210 -24.51 -2.63 7.62
CA ARG A 210 -25.20 -3.35 8.69
C ARG A 210 -24.25 -4.24 9.46
N GLU A 211 -23.51 -5.08 8.77
CA GLU A 211 -22.59 -6.04 9.38
C GLU A 211 -21.52 -5.35 10.23
N LEU A 212 -20.83 -4.33 9.67
CA LEU A 212 -19.79 -3.63 10.40
C LEU A 212 -20.34 -2.84 11.61
N THR A 213 -21.55 -2.24 11.47
CA THR A 213 -22.22 -1.56 12.57
C THR A 213 -22.63 -2.53 13.67
N GLU A 214 -23.18 -3.70 13.32
CA GLU A 214 -23.55 -4.74 14.28
C GLU A 214 -22.30 -5.28 15.01
N SER A 215 -21.22 -5.54 14.27
CA SER A 215 -19.93 -5.97 14.84
C SER A 215 -19.36 -4.93 15.81
N PHE A 216 -19.47 -3.64 15.45
CA PHE A 216 -19.04 -2.55 16.33
C PHE A 216 -19.88 -2.50 17.60
N ASN A 217 -21.22 -2.54 17.48
CA ASN A 217 -22.13 -2.54 18.63
C ASN A 217 -21.87 -3.74 19.56
N GLN A 218 -21.65 -4.92 19.01
CA GLN A 218 -21.29 -6.11 19.78
C GLN A 218 -19.97 -5.93 20.52
N SER A 219 -18.94 -5.39 19.85
CA SER A 219 -17.63 -5.17 20.47
C SER A 219 -17.68 -4.18 21.64
N VAL A 220 -18.56 -3.18 21.57
CA VAL A 220 -18.77 -2.20 22.65
C VAL A 220 -19.64 -2.79 23.78
N ALA A 221 -20.68 -3.56 23.44
CA ALA A 221 -21.56 -4.18 24.43
C ALA A 221 -20.87 -5.31 25.23
N SER A 222 -19.90 -5.98 24.61
CA SER A 222 -19.15 -7.07 25.21
C SER A 222 -17.64 -6.90 24.93
N PRO A 223 -16.98 -5.94 25.61
CA PRO A 223 -15.55 -5.70 25.39
C PRO A 223 -14.75 -6.97 25.70
N ALA A 224 -13.79 -7.28 24.84
CA ALA A 224 -12.88 -8.38 25.05
C ALA A 224 -12.03 -8.11 26.30
N THR A 225 -12.17 -8.92 27.33
CA THR A 225 -11.45 -8.78 28.62
C THR A 225 -9.93 -8.90 28.45
N ASN A 226 -9.48 -9.51 27.35
CA ASN A 226 -8.07 -9.66 26.97
C ASN A 226 -7.80 -9.03 25.60
N GLY A 227 -8.53 -7.96 25.25
CA GLY A 227 -8.32 -7.25 24.00
C GLY A 227 -6.91 -6.70 23.90
N SER A 228 -6.18 -7.05 22.84
CA SER A 228 -4.84 -6.52 22.63
C SER A 228 -4.90 -5.04 22.26
N PHE A 229 -4.05 -4.25 22.87
CA PHE A 229 -3.78 -2.87 22.46
C PHE A 229 -3.21 -2.87 21.02
N ARG A 230 -3.77 -2.02 20.15
CA ARG A 230 -3.41 -1.99 18.72
C ARG A 230 -2.93 -0.62 18.25
N GLY A 231 -2.71 0.31 19.18
CA GLY A 231 -2.28 1.67 18.85
C GLY A 231 -0.97 1.70 18.06
N THR A 232 -0.02 0.81 18.37
CA THR A 232 1.25 0.71 17.66
C THR A 232 1.14 0.25 16.20
N LEU A 233 0.06 -0.44 15.81
CA LEU A 233 -0.22 -0.74 14.39
C LEU A 233 -0.63 0.49 13.59
N ILE A 234 -1.17 1.50 14.26
CA ILE A 234 -1.57 2.79 13.66
C ILE A 234 -0.36 3.72 13.60
N ASP A 235 0.25 4.00 14.75
CA ASP A 235 1.45 4.84 14.85
C ASP A 235 2.30 4.46 16.06
N PRO A 236 3.37 3.68 15.89
CA PRO A 236 4.20 3.23 17.01
C PRO A 236 4.88 4.38 17.76
N LYS A 237 5.09 5.55 17.13
CA LYS A 237 5.70 6.70 17.80
C LYS A 237 4.70 7.45 18.68
N MET A 238 3.49 7.65 18.17
CA MET A 238 2.44 8.37 18.91
C MET A 238 1.91 7.56 20.09
N PHE A 239 1.91 6.24 19.99
CA PHE A 239 1.47 5.31 21.02
C PHE A 239 2.63 4.71 21.84
N ALA A 240 3.83 5.29 21.78
CA ALA A 240 4.98 4.81 22.54
C ALA A 240 4.79 4.90 24.06
N ILE A 241 4.03 5.89 24.55
CA ILE A 241 3.75 6.07 25.97
C ILE A 241 2.93 4.91 26.53
N ASP A 242 1.98 4.38 25.74
CA ASP A 242 1.13 3.25 26.13
C ASP A 242 1.98 2.01 26.44
N VAL A 243 2.98 1.76 25.61
CA VAL A 243 3.92 0.64 25.77
C VAL A 243 4.91 0.90 26.89
N ASN A 244 5.58 2.08 26.88
CA ASN A 244 6.72 2.35 27.75
C ASN A 244 6.34 2.67 29.19
N GLU A 245 5.17 3.28 29.41
CA GLU A 245 4.75 3.77 30.74
C GLU A 245 3.48 3.05 31.25
N TRP A 246 2.53 2.71 30.38
CA TRP A 246 1.26 2.12 30.78
C TRP A 246 1.25 0.59 30.71
N GLY A 247 2.33 -0.02 30.15
CA GLY A 247 2.54 -1.47 30.17
C GLY A 247 1.72 -2.22 29.13
N GLU A 248 1.21 -1.53 28.10
CA GLU A 248 0.54 -2.16 26.98
C GLU A 248 1.51 -2.97 26.12
N ARG A 249 1.01 -4.03 25.48
CA ARG A 249 1.82 -4.86 24.57
C ARG A 249 2.09 -4.11 23.27
N ASP A 250 3.33 -4.15 22.80
CA ASP A 250 3.70 -3.63 21.48
C ASP A 250 3.39 -4.66 20.39
N VAL A 251 2.13 -4.67 19.92
CA VAL A 251 1.68 -5.58 18.87
C VAL A 251 2.42 -5.37 17.55
N TYR A 252 2.79 -4.12 17.23
CA TYR A 252 3.61 -3.85 16.05
C TYR A 252 4.96 -4.56 16.14
N ARG A 253 5.63 -4.43 17.28
CA ARG A 253 6.94 -5.06 17.50
C ARG A 253 6.85 -6.57 17.51
N GLU A 254 5.81 -7.13 18.13
CA GLU A 254 5.57 -8.57 18.14
C GLU A 254 5.33 -9.12 16.73
N LEU A 255 4.50 -8.43 15.90
CA LEU A 255 4.29 -8.84 14.51
C LEU A 255 5.58 -8.71 13.73
N TRP A 256 6.32 -7.62 13.91
CA TRP A 256 7.58 -7.37 13.22
C TRP A 256 8.64 -8.43 13.56
N ASP A 257 8.84 -8.75 14.85
CA ASP A 257 9.82 -9.73 15.31
C ASP A 257 9.46 -11.18 14.91
N ASN A 258 8.17 -11.49 14.74
CA ASN A 258 7.70 -12.81 14.31
C ASN A 258 7.49 -12.91 12.78
N TYR A 259 7.61 -11.81 12.06
CA TYR A 259 7.49 -11.82 10.59
C TYR A 259 8.71 -12.52 9.98
N PRO A 260 8.55 -13.30 8.92
CA PRO A 260 9.66 -14.07 8.34
C PRO A 260 10.77 -13.22 7.70
N HIS A 261 10.63 -11.89 7.67
CA HIS A 261 11.59 -10.95 7.07
C HIS A 261 12.07 -11.41 5.69
N PRO A 262 11.17 -11.62 4.72
CA PRO A 262 11.47 -12.34 3.49
C PRO A 262 12.54 -11.66 2.62
N LEU A 263 12.85 -10.40 2.89
CA LEU A 263 13.83 -9.63 2.14
C LEU A 263 15.23 -9.63 2.80
N GLU A 264 15.41 -10.19 4.00
CA GLU A 264 16.73 -10.21 4.67
C GLU A 264 17.79 -10.99 3.88
N GLU A 265 17.41 -12.16 3.35
CA GLU A 265 18.32 -13.01 2.57
C GLU A 265 18.79 -12.35 1.27
N THR A 266 18.00 -11.45 0.72
CA THR A 266 18.32 -10.72 -0.51
C THR A 266 19.51 -9.77 -0.34
N ASN A 267 19.76 -9.26 0.87
CA ASN A 267 20.92 -8.41 1.19
C ASN A 267 22.22 -9.19 1.35
N THR A 268 22.17 -10.49 1.69
CA THR A 268 23.36 -11.29 2.04
C THR A 268 24.18 -11.69 0.80
N THR A 269 23.61 -11.63 -0.38
CA THR A 269 24.27 -12.02 -1.64
C THR A 269 25.31 -10.98 -2.09
N ARG A 270 25.30 -9.76 -1.59
CA ARG A 270 26.24 -8.68 -1.96
C ARG A 270 27.56 -8.65 -1.18
N SER A 271 27.68 -9.40 -0.08
CA SER A 271 28.88 -9.37 0.79
C SER A 271 29.90 -10.47 0.45
N ARG A 272 29.73 -11.21 -0.66
CA ARG A 272 30.58 -12.36 -1.03
C ARG A 272 31.24 -12.25 -2.41
N GLU A 273 31.15 -11.12 -3.07
CA GLU A 273 31.94 -10.77 -4.23
C GLU A 273 32.74 -9.47 -3.94
#